data_7a3d81075d93fa3298ecd92737c0b1f7
#
_entry.id   7a3d81075d93fa3298ecd92737c0b1f7
#
_cell.length_a   1.000
_cell.length_b   1.000
_cell.length_c   1.000
_cell.angle_alpha   90.00
_cell.angle_beta   90.00
_cell.angle_gamma   90.00
#
_symmetry.space_group_name_H-M   'P 1'
#
loop_
_entity.id
_entity.type
_entity.pdbx_description
1 polymer ?
#
loop_
_entity_poly.entity_id
_entity_poly.type
_entity_poly.pdbx_seq_one_letter_code
_entity_poly.pdbx_strand_id
1 'polypeptide(L)'
;KKIAYSASFGTDKNEYSFYEKWVCGKLIKRFDAISVREESAISLIREQLHWDVDVIQTLDPTMLLDITDYKSLVGQVVNNNKIFVYILDSSVQKISFVEKLEKVLCMPGFTITPKGMDNKSAYVMPPVETWLRALLESEFVFTDSFHGCVFSILFNKPFYVYGNKSRGKS
;
A
#
# COMPACT_ATOMS: atom_id res chain seq x y z
N LYS A 1 0.98 11.99 25.87
CA LYS A 1 2.02 11.74 24.85
C LYS A 1 1.36 11.69 23.47
N LYS A 2 2.03 12.28 22.47
CA LYS A 2 1.63 12.24 21.06
C LYS A 2 2.74 11.55 20.28
N ILE A 3 2.41 10.48 19.58
CA ILE A 3 3.36 9.69 18.80
C ILE A 3 2.83 9.58 17.37
N ALA A 4 3.68 9.87 16.40
CA ALA A 4 3.45 9.52 15.00
C ALA A 4 4.29 8.28 14.69
N TYR A 5 3.63 7.16 14.43
CA TYR A 5 4.30 5.90 14.13
C TYR A 5 4.18 5.58 12.65
N SER A 6 5.33 5.39 12.01
CA SER A 6 5.43 4.94 10.61
C SER A 6 4.59 5.76 9.61
N ALA A 7 4.55 7.09 9.82
CA ALA A 7 3.85 8.00 8.92
C ALA A 7 4.50 8.00 7.52
N SER A 8 3.72 8.32 6.49
CA SER A 8 4.20 8.41 5.12
C SER A 8 3.74 9.73 4.49
N PHE A 9 4.61 10.33 3.69
CA PHE A 9 4.22 11.46 2.83
C PHE A 9 3.64 10.99 1.49
N GLY A 10 3.90 9.74 1.09
CA GLY A 10 3.48 9.20 -0.20
C GLY A 10 4.20 9.83 -1.41
N THR A 11 5.18 10.69 -1.16
CA THR A 11 5.96 11.42 -2.16
C THR A 11 7.37 11.70 -1.64
N ASP A 12 8.32 11.85 -2.54
CA ASP A 12 9.70 12.26 -2.25
C ASP A 12 9.94 13.77 -2.47
N LYS A 13 8.86 14.52 -2.81
CA LYS A 13 8.92 15.95 -3.12
C LYS A 13 8.12 16.78 -2.12
N ASN A 14 8.59 17.99 -1.90
CA ASN A 14 7.83 18.96 -1.12
C ASN A 14 6.61 19.46 -1.91
N GLU A 15 5.43 19.05 -1.49
CA GLU A 15 4.13 19.50 -2.04
C GLU A 15 3.45 20.55 -1.15
N TYR A 16 4.07 20.93 -0.03
CA TYR A 16 3.53 21.93 0.89
C TYR A 16 3.73 23.35 0.37
N SER A 17 2.68 24.14 0.41
CA SER A 17 2.79 25.61 0.28
C SER A 17 3.58 26.22 1.44
N PHE A 18 4.02 27.45 1.29
CA PHE A 18 4.76 28.16 2.35
C PHE A 18 3.99 28.20 3.68
N TYR A 19 2.68 28.46 3.62
CA TYR A 19 1.82 28.52 4.81
C TYR A 19 1.68 27.14 5.48
N GLU A 20 1.40 26.11 4.71
CA GLU A 20 1.30 24.73 5.23
C GLU A 20 2.62 24.26 5.85
N LYS A 21 3.74 24.52 5.18
CA LYS A 21 5.08 24.23 5.72
C LYS A 21 5.30 24.89 7.09
N TRP A 22 4.92 26.14 7.24
CA TRP A 22 5.05 26.89 8.49
C TRP A 22 4.12 26.33 9.58
N VAL A 23 2.84 26.10 9.27
CA VAL A 23 1.86 25.56 10.24
C VAL A 23 2.24 24.14 10.66
N CYS A 24 2.51 23.26 9.69
CA CYS A 24 2.88 21.87 9.98
C CYS A 24 4.20 21.79 10.74
N GLY A 25 5.18 22.65 10.41
CA GLY A 25 6.45 22.75 11.15
C GLY A 25 6.28 23.13 12.62
N LYS A 26 5.26 23.93 12.96
CA LYS A 26 4.92 24.21 14.37
C LYS A 26 4.20 23.03 15.04
N LEU A 27 3.34 22.36 14.29
CA LEU A 27 2.52 21.26 14.82
C LEU A 27 3.35 20.00 15.05
N ILE A 28 4.31 19.69 14.17
CA ILE A 28 5.15 18.50 14.27
C ILE A 28 6.00 18.50 15.55
N LYS A 29 6.45 19.68 16.00
CA LYS A 29 7.20 19.85 17.28
C LYS A 29 6.37 19.51 18.54
N ARG A 30 5.07 19.26 18.39
CA ARG A 30 4.18 18.88 19.51
C ARG A 30 4.11 17.36 19.70
N PHE A 31 4.81 16.58 18.86
CA PHE A 31 4.92 15.15 19.02
C PHE A 31 6.11 14.80 19.91
N ASP A 32 5.91 13.83 20.80
CA ASP A 32 6.92 13.29 21.70
C ASP A 32 7.88 12.32 20.97
N ALA A 33 7.40 11.68 19.91
CA ALA A 33 8.19 10.81 19.04
C ALA A 33 7.58 10.76 17.63
N ILE A 34 8.44 10.67 16.62
CA ILE A 34 8.03 10.63 15.21
C ILE A 34 8.83 9.54 14.51
N SER A 35 8.11 8.67 13.82
CA SER A 35 8.73 7.76 12.86
C SER A 35 8.01 7.77 11.52
N VAL A 36 8.76 7.45 10.48
CA VAL A 36 8.30 7.37 9.09
C VAL A 36 8.62 5.99 8.53
N ARG A 37 7.88 5.54 7.52
CA ARG A 37 8.12 4.21 6.95
C ARG A 37 9.10 4.20 5.77
N GLU A 38 9.37 5.35 5.16
CA GLU A 38 10.30 5.50 4.05
C GLU A 38 11.45 6.46 4.37
N GLU A 39 12.65 6.15 3.90
CA GLU A 39 13.85 6.98 4.06
C GLU A 39 13.70 8.35 3.37
N SER A 40 13.00 8.39 2.22
CA SER A 40 12.71 9.62 1.50
C SER A 40 11.95 10.64 2.35
N ALA A 41 11.13 10.18 3.30
CA ALA A 41 10.43 11.06 4.24
C ALA A 41 11.39 11.75 5.23
N ILE A 42 12.49 11.08 5.63
CA ILE A 42 13.52 11.69 6.47
C ILE A 42 14.20 12.83 5.71
N SER A 43 14.62 12.56 4.47
CA SER A 43 15.24 13.59 3.60
C SER A 43 14.25 14.73 3.33
N LEU A 44 12.97 14.43 3.09
CA LEU A 44 11.94 15.44 2.89
C LEU A 44 11.80 16.37 4.12
N ILE A 45 11.73 15.80 5.33
CA ILE A 45 11.60 16.54 6.58
C ILE A 45 12.83 17.45 6.80
N ARG A 46 14.04 16.90 6.65
CA ARG A 46 15.28 17.60 6.99
C ARG A 46 15.73 18.57 5.91
N GLU A 47 15.75 18.14 4.65
CA GLU A 47 16.40 18.86 3.55
C GLU A 47 15.46 19.80 2.80
N GLN A 48 14.17 19.45 2.67
CA GLN A 48 13.22 20.25 1.90
C GLN A 48 12.28 21.08 2.80
N LEU A 49 11.76 20.46 3.86
CA LEU A 49 10.86 21.14 4.79
C LEU A 49 11.61 21.91 5.87
N HIS A 50 12.86 21.53 6.17
CA HIS A 50 13.70 22.12 7.23
C HIS A 50 12.99 22.11 8.59
N TRP A 51 12.26 21.04 8.88
CA TRP A 51 11.65 20.85 10.18
C TRP A 51 12.67 20.24 11.14
N ASP A 52 13.03 21.01 12.15
CA ASP A 52 13.98 20.61 13.18
C ASP A 52 13.29 19.70 14.21
N VAL A 53 13.22 18.41 13.90
CA VAL A 53 12.65 17.34 14.72
C VAL A 53 13.44 16.06 14.53
N ASP A 54 13.53 15.26 15.59
CA ASP A 54 14.09 13.92 15.50
C ASP A 54 13.07 12.98 14.84
N VAL A 55 13.52 12.31 13.80
CA VAL A 55 12.70 11.35 13.05
C VAL A 55 13.53 10.11 12.75
N ILE A 56 12.93 8.94 12.94
CA ILE A 56 13.54 7.64 12.64
C ILE A 56 12.68 6.89 11.62
N GLN A 57 13.30 5.94 10.92
CA GLN A 57 12.56 5.01 10.06
C GLN A 57 12.13 3.79 10.84
N THR A 58 10.88 3.36 10.64
CA THR A 58 10.31 2.14 11.22
C THR A 58 9.54 1.38 10.15
N LEU A 59 9.29 0.09 10.39
CA LEU A 59 8.44 -0.72 9.51
C LEU A 59 7.00 -0.20 9.50
N ASP A 60 6.31 -0.47 8.39
CA ASP A 60 4.86 -0.23 8.32
C ASP A 60 4.14 -0.99 9.45
N PRO A 61 3.12 -0.39 10.11
CA PRO A 61 2.42 -1.02 11.23
C PRO A 61 1.85 -2.40 10.92
N THR A 62 1.49 -2.65 9.66
CA THR A 62 0.99 -3.96 9.24
C THR A 62 2.02 -5.08 9.34
N MET A 63 3.30 -4.76 9.39
CA MET A 63 4.39 -5.73 9.53
C MET A 63 4.74 -6.04 10.99
N LEU A 64 4.05 -5.44 11.95
CA LEU A 64 4.25 -5.71 13.38
C LEU A 64 3.45 -6.91 13.87
N LEU A 65 2.45 -7.34 13.13
CA LEU A 65 1.61 -8.49 13.44
C LEU A 65 2.11 -9.73 12.70
N ASP A 66 1.90 -10.88 13.32
CA ASP A 66 2.18 -12.17 12.70
C ASP A 66 1.09 -12.54 11.68
N ILE A 67 1.46 -13.40 10.72
CA ILE A 67 0.51 -13.94 9.73
C ILE A 67 -0.71 -14.61 10.39
N THR A 68 -0.54 -15.20 11.57
CA THR A 68 -1.61 -15.88 12.31
C THR A 68 -2.69 -14.91 12.77
N ASP A 69 -2.31 -13.66 13.12
CA ASP A 69 -3.27 -12.62 13.50
C ASP A 69 -4.18 -12.28 12.30
N TYR A 70 -3.60 -12.12 11.12
CA TYR A 70 -4.37 -11.87 9.89
C TYR A 70 -5.23 -13.06 9.47
N LYS A 71 -4.71 -14.29 9.59
CA LYS A 71 -5.48 -15.50 9.28
C LYS A 71 -6.69 -15.67 10.20
N SER A 72 -6.58 -15.26 11.45
CA SER A 72 -7.70 -15.31 12.40
C SER A 72 -8.90 -14.47 11.96
N LEU A 73 -8.64 -13.34 11.26
CA LEU A 73 -9.70 -12.46 10.71
C LEU A 73 -10.44 -13.09 9.53
N VAL A 74 -9.76 -13.95 8.78
CA VAL A 74 -10.29 -14.51 7.51
C VAL A 74 -10.91 -15.87 7.68
N GLY A 75 -10.51 -16.62 8.70
CA GLY A 75 -10.91 -18.00 8.93
C GLY A 75 -10.24 -18.97 7.94
N GLN A 76 -10.95 -20.04 7.57
CA GLN A 76 -10.40 -21.02 6.65
C GLN A 76 -10.10 -20.43 5.27
N VAL A 77 -8.91 -20.74 4.75
CA VAL A 77 -8.38 -20.29 3.47
C VAL A 77 -8.12 -21.51 2.59
N VAL A 78 -8.60 -21.47 1.36
CA VAL A 78 -8.40 -22.53 0.35
C VAL A 78 -7.71 -21.89 -0.85
N ASN A 79 -6.56 -22.43 -1.25
CA ASN A 79 -5.88 -21.97 -2.45
C ASN A 79 -6.78 -22.14 -3.69
N ASN A 80 -6.94 -21.06 -4.44
CA ASN A 80 -7.83 -21.03 -5.61
C ASN A 80 -7.09 -21.16 -6.95
N ASN A 81 -5.74 -21.31 -6.91
CA ASN A 81 -4.87 -21.41 -8.08
C ASN A 81 -5.07 -20.28 -9.10
N LYS A 82 -5.22 -19.04 -8.60
CA LYS A 82 -5.45 -17.84 -9.41
C LYS A 82 -4.47 -16.73 -9.10
N ILE A 83 -4.41 -15.75 -9.99
CA ILE A 83 -3.66 -14.50 -9.80
C ILE A 83 -4.59 -13.49 -9.16
N PHE A 84 -4.30 -13.03 -7.95
CA PHE A 84 -4.99 -11.87 -7.38
C PHE A 84 -4.46 -10.59 -8.02
N VAL A 85 -5.33 -9.90 -8.76
CA VAL A 85 -5.00 -8.64 -9.45
C VAL A 85 -5.52 -7.47 -8.61
N TYR A 86 -4.59 -6.77 -7.95
CA TYR A 86 -4.91 -5.61 -7.12
C TYR A 86 -4.24 -4.35 -7.67
N ILE A 87 -4.96 -3.61 -8.49
CA ILE A 87 -4.50 -2.40 -9.19
C ILE A 87 -5.29 -1.20 -8.67
N LEU A 88 -4.58 -0.18 -8.18
CA LEU A 88 -5.16 1.08 -7.72
C LEU A 88 -5.37 2.07 -8.88
N ASP A 89 -4.41 2.11 -9.82
CA ASP A 89 -4.47 2.99 -10.99
C ASP A 89 -4.44 2.14 -12.26
N SER A 90 -5.62 1.87 -12.81
CA SER A 90 -5.76 1.06 -14.02
C SER A 90 -5.16 1.76 -15.24
N SER A 91 -4.47 1.01 -16.10
CA SER A 91 -3.98 1.45 -17.41
C SER A 91 -3.99 0.30 -18.40
N VAL A 92 -4.04 0.64 -19.70
CA VAL A 92 -4.00 -0.34 -20.78
C VAL A 92 -2.74 -1.23 -20.69
N GLN A 93 -1.61 -0.63 -20.32
CA GLN A 93 -0.34 -1.36 -20.17
C GLN A 93 -0.41 -2.40 -19.05
N LYS A 94 -1.00 -2.04 -17.89
CA LYS A 94 -1.15 -2.97 -16.76
C LYS A 94 -2.11 -4.10 -17.11
N ILE A 95 -3.23 -3.80 -17.76
CA ILE A 95 -4.20 -4.81 -18.21
C ILE A 95 -3.55 -5.79 -19.19
N SER A 96 -2.87 -5.28 -20.24
CA SER A 96 -2.15 -6.11 -21.19
C SER A 96 -1.04 -6.94 -20.55
N PHE A 97 -0.41 -6.43 -19.50
CA PHE A 97 0.59 -7.19 -18.75
C PHE A 97 -0.06 -8.34 -17.96
N VAL A 98 -1.19 -8.10 -17.31
CA VAL A 98 -1.95 -9.15 -16.60
C VAL A 98 -2.36 -10.26 -17.56
N GLU A 99 -2.90 -9.93 -18.75
CA GLU A 99 -3.29 -10.91 -19.77
C GLU A 99 -2.10 -11.79 -20.23
N LYS A 100 -0.90 -11.20 -20.31
CA LYS A 100 0.33 -11.97 -20.61
C LYS A 100 0.71 -12.86 -19.45
N LEU A 101 0.61 -12.35 -18.22
CA LEU A 101 0.93 -13.09 -17.01
C LEU A 101 0.00 -14.32 -16.83
N GLU A 102 -1.30 -14.16 -17.08
CA GLU A 102 -2.27 -15.26 -17.08
C GLU A 102 -1.88 -16.39 -18.03
N LYS A 103 -1.43 -16.03 -19.23
CA LYS A 103 -0.97 -17.00 -20.24
C LYS A 103 0.33 -17.70 -19.82
N VAL A 104 1.30 -16.95 -19.30
CA VAL A 104 2.60 -17.50 -18.89
C VAL A 104 2.48 -18.42 -17.68
N LEU A 105 1.68 -18.01 -16.69
CA LEU A 105 1.48 -18.79 -15.46
C LEU A 105 0.38 -19.87 -15.61
N CYS A 106 -0.37 -19.87 -16.71
CA CYS A 106 -1.54 -20.73 -16.91
C CYS A 106 -2.56 -20.61 -15.76
N MET A 107 -2.76 -19.40 -15.25
CA MET A 107 -3.66 -19.09 -14.14
C MET A 107 -4.57 -17.92 -14.50
N PRO A 108 -5.89 -18.00 -14.23
CA PRO A 108 -6.78 -16.87 -14.46
C PRO A 108 -6.60 -15.80 -13.37
N GLY A 109 -6.64 -14.54 -13.78
CA GLY A 109 -6.69 -13.40 -12.87
C GLY A 109 -8.08 -13.18 -12.28
N PHE A 110 -8.13 -12.68 -11.06
CA PHE A 110 -9.37 -12.22 -10.44
C PHE A 110 -9.13 -10.94 -9.64
N THR A 111 -10.17 -10.16 -9.44
CA THR A 111 -10.16 -8.95 -8.61
C THR A 111 -11.39 -8.95 -7.71
N ILE A 112 -11.27 -8.29 -6.58
CA ILE A 112 -12.40 -8.05 -5.67
C ILE A 112 -13.14 -6.74 -5.98
N THR A 113 -12.59 -5.92 -6.87
CA THR A 113 -13.24 -4.68 -7.31
C THR A 113 -14.37 -5.05 -8.28
N PRO A 114 -15.62 -4.61 -8.04
CA PRO A 114 -16.72 -4.88 -8.95
C PRO A 114 -16.41 -4.38 -10.38
N LYS A 115 -16.75 -5.20 -11.38
CA LYS A 115 -16.69 -4.78 -12.78
C LYS A 115 -17.82 -3.79 -13.04
N GLY A 116 -17.50 -2.66 -13.69
CA GLY A 116 -18.51 -1.70 -14.15
C GLY A 116 -18.76 -0.53 -13.21
N MET A 117 -17.73 0.22 -12.89
CA MET A 117 -17.85 1.48 -12.13
C MET A 117 -18.34 2.67 -13.00
N ASP A 118 -19.17 2.44 -14.00
CA ASP A 118 -19.60 3.50 -14.93
C ASP A 118 -20.79 4.32 -14.44
N ASN A 119 -21.37 4.00 -13.30
CA ASN A 119 -22.49 4.76 -12.76
C ASN A 119 -22.31 5.12 -11.27
N LYS A 120 -22.59 6.37 -10.98
CA LYS A 120 -22.60 7.12 -9.71
C LYS A 120 -23.45 6.52 -8.57
N SER A 121 -23.67 5.22 -8.55
CA SER A 121 -24.32 4.52 -7.44
C SER A 121 -23.34 4.35 -6.30
N ALA A 122 -23.80 4.48 -5.07
CA ALA A 122 -22.99 4.33 -3.88
C ALA A 122 -22.25 3.00 -3.89
N TYR A 123 -20.95 3.06 -4.17
CA TYR A 123 -20.07 1.90 -4.19
C TYR A 123 -19.71 1.52 -2.76
N VAL A 124 -20.05 0.31 -2.37
CA VAL A 124 -19.63 -0.26 -1.09
C VAL A 124 -18.30 -1.00 -1.31
N MET A 125 -17.23 -0.48 -0.74
CA MET A 125 -15.94 -1.15 -0.74
C MET A 125 -16.07 -2.51 -0.01
N PRO A 126 -15.49 -3.59 -0.55
CA PRO A 126 -15.46 -4.85 0.16
C PRO A 126 -14.73 -4.69 1.49
N PRO A 127 -15.14 -5.41 2.55
CA PRO A 127 -14.44 -5.38 3.83
C PRO A 127 -12.99 -5.86 3.70
N VAL A 128 -12.14 -5.41 4.64
CA VAL A 128 -10.70 -5.73 4.64
C VAL A 128 -10.46 -7.23 4.65
N GLU A 129 -11.28 -7.98 5.33
CA GLU A 129 -11.21 -9.45 5.42
C GLU A 129 -11.37 -10.11 4.04
N THR A 130 -12.17 -9.53 3.15
CA THR A 130 -12.32 -10.01 1.77
C THR A 130 -11.03 -9.79 0.98
N TRP A 131 -10.36 -8.66 1.18
CA TRP A 131 -9.08 -8.35 0.55
C TRP A 131 -7.95 -9.25 1.08
N LEU A 132 -7.87 -9.45 2.39
CA LEU A 132 -6.93 -10.37 3.02
C LEU A 132 -7.15 -11.80 2.54
N ARG A 133 -8.41 -12.24 2.44
CA ARG A 133 -8.77 -13.55 1.90
C ARG A 133 -8.30 -13.72 0.46
N ALA A 134 -8.55 -12.73 -0.39
CA ALA A 134 -8.11 -12.78 -1.79
C ALA A 134 -6.59 -12.94 -1.94
N LEU A 135 -5.81 -12.26 -1.09
CA LEU A 135 -4.36 -12.43 -1.02
C LEU A 135 -3.96 -13.83 -0.53
N LEU A 136 -4.57 -14.29 0.56
CA LEU A 136 -4.24 -15.57 1.16
C LEU A 136 -4.62 -16.76 0.27
N GLU A 137 -5.74 -16.70 -0.45
CA GLU A 137 -6.22 -17.75 -1.34
C GLU A 137 -5.53 -17.76 -2.70
N SER A 138 -4.94 -16.65 -3.14
CA SER A 138 -4.28 -16.60 -4.44
C SER A 138 -2.97 -17.38 -4.46
N GLU A 139 -2.62 -17.91 -5.64
CA GLU A 139 -1.32 -18.52 -5.89
C GLU A 139 -0.25 -17.48 -6.23
N PHE A 140 -0.66 -16.42 -6.90
CA PHE A 140 0.21 -15.33 -7.33
C PHE A 140 -0.49 -13.97 -7.13
N VAL A 141 0.27 -12.90 -6.89
CA VAL A 141 -0.27 -11.55 -6.75
C VAL A 141 0.33 -10.61 -7.80
N PHE A 142 -0.53 -9.87 -8.49
CA PHE A 142 -0.13 -8.74 -9.32
C PHE A 142 -0.67 -7.45 -8.71
N THR A 143 0.20 -6.48 -8.44
CA THR A 143 -0.23 -5.25 -7.78
C THR A 143 0.60 -4.02 -8.18
N ASP A 144 0.01 -2.83 -8.05
CA ASP A 144 0.70 -1.54 -8.09
C ASP A 144 0.60 -0.81 -6.74
N SER A 145 0.15 -1.53 -5.70
CA SER A 145 -0.06 -1.01 -4.36
C SER A 145 1.09 -1.34 -3.43
N PHE A 146 1.54 -0.38 -2.64
CA PHE A 146 2.48 -0.59 -1.54
C PHE A 146 1.98 -1.70 -0.59
N HIS A 147 0.74 -1.60 -0.09
CA HIS A 147 0.20 -2.63 0.81
C HIS A 147 -0.01 -3.98 0.11
N GLY A 148 -0.33 -3.99 -1.19
CA GLY A 148 -0.34 -5.23 -1.97
C GLY A 148 1.01 -5.93 -1.94
N CYS A 149 2.12 -5.17 -2.04
CA CYS A 149 3.48 -5.69 -1.92
C CYS A 149 3.78 -6.18 -0.49
N VAL A 150 3.52 -5.32 0.52
CA VAL A 150 3.79 -5.64 1.94
C VAL A 150 3.09 -6.93 2.37
N PHE A 151 1.81 -7.07 2.08
CA PHE A 151 1.06 -8.28 2.45
C PHE A 151 1.45 -9.50 1.62
N SER A 152 1.90 -9.33 0.38
CA SER A 152 2.46 -10.45 -0.39
C SER A 152 3.74 -10.99 0.26
N ILE A 153 4.61 -10.10 0.76
CA ILE A 153 5.81 -10.49 1.52
C ILE A 153 5.40 -11.17 2.83
N LEU A 154 4.50 -10.56 3.59
CA LEU A 154 4.06 -11.05 4.89
C LEU A 154 3.42 -12.45 4.79
N PHE A 155 2.65 -12.70 3.73
CA PHE A 155 1.99 -13.97 3.48
C PHE A 155 2.83 -14.97 2.66
N ASN A 156 4.09 -14.61 2.37
CA ASN A 156 5.00 -15.42 1.57
C ASN A 156 4.40 -15.83 0.21
N LYS A 157 3.74 -14.88 -0.47
CA LYS A 157 3.15 -15.08 -1.79
C LYS A 157 4.11 -14.64 -2.88
N PRO A 158 4.28 -15.40 -3.96
CA PRO A 158 4.96 -14.90 -5.14
C PRO A 158 4.15 -13.75 -5.75
N PHE A 159 4.83 -12.67 -6.14
CA PHE A 159 4.15 -11.48 -6.62
C PHE A 159 4.96 -10.69 -7.65
N TYR A 160 4.26 -9.85 -8.42
CA TYR A 160 4.85 -8.86 -9.30
C TYR A 160 4.30 -7.48 -8.95
N VAL A 161 5.20 -6.52 -8.71
CA VAL A 161 4.85 -5.12 -8.46
C VAL A 161 5.05 -4.31 -9.72
N TYR A 162 3.98 -3.69 -10.19
CA TYR A 162 4.05 -2.75 -11.30
C TYR A 162 4.22 -1.34 -10.76
N GLY A 163 5.40 -0.73 -10.98
CA GLY A 163 5.70 0.62 -10.48
C GLY A 163 4.69 1.67 -10.95
N ASN A 164 4.20 2.48 -10.02
CA ASN A 164 3.25 3.55 -10.31
C ASN A 164 3.99 4.89 -10.43
N LYS A 165 3.87 5.55 -11.59
CA LYS A 165 4.54 6.85 -11.83
C LYS A 165 3.80 8.03 -11.18
N SER A 166 2.50 7.87 -10.91
CA SER A 166 1.62 8.96 -10.44
C SER A 166 1.57 9.09 -8.91
N ARG A 167 1.93 8.04 -8.17
CA ARG A 167 1.80 7.98 -6.70
C ARG A 167 3.13 8.07 -5.94
N GLY A 168 4.16 8.62 -6.55
CA GLY A 168 5.48 8.68 -5.96
C GLY A 168 6.24 7.34 -6.04
N LYS A 169 7.54 7.40 -5.70
CA LYS A 169 8.44 6.23 -5.64
C LYS A 169 8.66 5.82 -4.18
N SER A 170 7.57 5.69 -3.43
CA SER A 170 7.68 5.15 -2.06
C SER A 170 7.82 3.65 -2.08
#